data_c185fec8718b96c6eae9220dcaff3186
#
_entry.id   c185fec8718b96c6eae9220dcaff3186
#
_cell.length_a   1.000
_cell.length_b   1.000
_cell.length_c   1.000
_cell.angle_alpha   90.00
_cell.angle_beta   90.00
_cell.angle_gamma   90.00
#
_symmetry.space_group_name_H-M   'P 1'
#
loop_
_entity.id
_entity.type
_entity.pdbx_description
1 polymer ?
#
loop_
_entity_poly.entity_id
_entity_poly.type
_entity_poly.pdbx_seq_one_letter_code
_entity_poly.pdbx_strand_id
1 'polypeptide(L)'
;MSWTPRRRVLLVGLLALLAGPVLPAAGHWLTGLILVQGETLCAVPLPGLTRACGRASGTAFVLPLVAVLIVTLATLAALWFGAAWCMRPVKALAEPIGHLGPQNLGYRIRPKGSDELATLSRAIDEMMERVSAGYEGQRRFAANASHELRTPLAVQRTLIEVGMARSLTAEQLELLTGQLLETNERNERLIEGLLALSECEQGLRSRIPQRFDEIVGAVLAGYQDSAREAGVTIDSHLAPRVVVGERVLLERLVVNLVENGIKYNRRGGSLTVTVGGVPALSVVNTGQPVPAEAVAGLFEPFRRLARDRTSHGGGAGLGLAIARSITQAHDGIIAARPAEYGGLCVDVHLPHPT
;
A
#
# COMPACT_ATOMS: atom_id res chain seq x y z
N MET A 1 1.56 -36.78 -7.10
CA MET A 1 0.89 -36.11 -8.24
C MET A 1 -0.19 -35.21 -7.69
N SER A 2 0.05 -33.90 -7.57
CA SER A 2 -0.95 -32.93 -7.10
C SER A 2 -1.84 -32.51 -8.27
N TRP A 3 -3.10 -32.86 -8.21
CA TRP A 3 -4.07 -32.47 -9.23
C TRP A 3 -4.32 -30.96 -9.15
N THR A 4 -4.28 -30.29 -10.30
CA THR A 4 -4.61 -28.86 -10.38
C THR A 4 -6.10 -28.64 -10.04
N PRO A 5 -6.48 -27.49 -9.44
CA PRO A 5 -7.88 -27.18 -9.07
C PRO A 5 -8.83 -27.36 -10.24
N ARG A 6 -8.40 -26.96 -11.44
CA ARG A 6 -9.17 -27.10 -12.69
C ARG A 6 -9.50 -28.55 -13.03
N ARG A 7 -8.53 -29.47 -12.87
CA ARG A 7 -8.76 -30.91 -13.05
C ARG A 7 -9.68 -31.49 -11.99
N ARG A 8 -9.63 -30.99 -10.76
CA ARG A 8 -10.52 -31.38 -9.66
C ARG A 8 -11.97 -30.97 -9.94
N VAL A 9 -12.20 -29.71 -10.38
CA VAL A 9 -13.51 -29.21 -10.75
C VAL A 9 -14.09 -29.99 -11.95
N LEU A 10 -13.29 -30.24 -12.98
CA LEU A 10 -13.69 -31.04 -14.15
C LEU A 10 -14.07 -32.46 -13.76
N LEU A 11 -13.34 -33.08 -12.84
CA LEU A 11 -13.59 -34.45 -12.42
C LEU A 11 -14.87 -34.54 -11.57
N VAL A 12 -15.10 -33.57 -10.66
CA VAL A 12 -16.34 -33.48 -9.88
C VAL A 12 -17.54 -33.17 -10.81
N GLY A 13 -17.36 -32.27 -11.78
CA GLY A 13 -18.38 -31.95 -12.78
C GLY A 13 -18.70 -33.14 -13.68
N LEU A 14 -17.69 -33.89 -14.13
CA LEU A 14 -17.87 -35.11 -14.93
C LEU A 14 -18.59 -36.19 -14.12
N LEU A 15 -18.23 -36.41 -12.86
CA LEU A 15 -18.92 -37.35 -11.96
C LEU A 15 -20.36 -36.92 -11.73
N ALA A 16 -20.67 -35.65 -11.55
CA ALA A 16 -22.02 -35.14 -11.41
C ALA A 16 -22.85 -35.35 -12.71
N LEU A 17 -22.22 -35.12 -13.87
CA LEU A 17 -22.83 -35.27 -15.17
C LEU A 17 -23.13 -36.76 -15.50
N LEU A 18 -22.26 -37.65 -15.07
CA LEU A 18 -22.45 -39.11 -15.20
C LEU A 18 -23.47 -39.65 -14.20
N ALA A 19 -23.54 -39.11 -13.00
CA ALA A 19 -24.52 -39.49 -11.98
C ALA A 19 -25.93 -38.96 -12.29
N GLY A 20 -26.06 -37.84 -12.97
CA GLY A 20 -27.33 -37.19 -13.31
C GLY A 20 -28.29 -38.09 -14.11
N PRO A 21 -27.89 -38.75 -15.22
CA PRO A 21 -28.75 -39.66 -15.98
C PRO A 21 -28.88 -41.05 -15.36
N VAL A 22 -27.92 -41.49 -14.54
CA VAL A 22 -27.93 -42.82 -13.93
C VAL A 22 -29.05 -42.95 -12.89
N LEU A 23 -29.34 -41.93 -12.12
CA LEU A 23 -30.40 -41.91 -11.10
C LEU A 23 -31.81 -42.08 -11.69
N PRO A 24 -32.25 -41.27 -12.70
CA PRO A 24 -33.56 -41.48 -13.32
C PRO A 24 -33.62 -42.77 -14.14
N ALA A 25 -32.52 -43.18 -14.81
CA ALA A 25 -32.47 -44.44 -15.55
C ALA A 25 -32.59 -45.64 -14.60
N ALA A 26 -31.91 -45.64 -13.47
CA ALA A 26 -32.06 -46.67 -12.44
C ALA A 26 -33.49 -46.70 -11.87
N GLY A 27 -34.08 -45.52 -11.64
CA GLY A 27 -35.47 -45.38 -11.20
C GLY A 27 -36.46 -45.94 -12.23
N HIS A 28 -36.31 -45.61 -13.51
CA HIS A 28 -37.12 -46.15 -14.61
C HIS A 28 -36.95 -47.65 -14.79
N TRP A 29 -35.72 -48.17 -14.71
CA TRP A 29 -35.43 -49.59 -14.80
C TRP A 29 -36.06 -50.37 -13.64
N LEU A 30 -35.97 -49.80 -12.42
CA LEU A 30 -36.56 -50.37 -11.21
C LEU A 30 -38.10 -50.39 -11.26
N THR A 31 -38.72 -49.26 -11.70
CA THR A 31 -40.21 -49.25 -11.89
C THR A 31 -40.65 -50.18 -12.96
N GLY A 32 -39.88 -50.32 -14.08
CA GLY A 32 -40.15 -51.32 -15.11
C GLY A 32 -40.07 -52.76 -14.59
N LEU A 33 -39.07 -53.11 -13.79
CA LEU A 33 -38.88 -54.40 -13.17
C LEU A 33 -40.02 -54.76 -12.21
N ILE A 34 -40.48 -53.73 -11.42
CA ILE A 34 -41.63 -53.92 -10.47
C ILE A 34 -42.92 -54.15 -11.24
N LEU A 35 -43.17 -53.44 -12.33
CA LEU A 35 -44.37 -53.59 -13.16
C LEU A 35 -44.39 -54.95 -13.90
N VAL A 36 -43.23 -55.33 -14.47
CA VAL A 36 -43.12 -56.65 -15.18
C VAL A 36 -43.28 -57.81 -14.21
N GLN A 37 -42.76 -57.77 -12.98
CA GLN A 37 -43.03 -58.85 -11.99
C GLN A 37 -44.47 -58.86 -11.50
N GLY A 38 -45.17 -57.72 -11.47
CA GLY A 38 -46.57 -57.62 -11.14
C GLY A 38 -47.48 -58.23 -12.22
N GLU A 39 -47.15 -58.10 -13.50
CA GLU A 39 -47.90 -58.60 -14.64
C GLU A 39 -47.66 -60.11 -14.93
N THR A 40 -46.42 -60.58 -14.69
CA THR A 40 -46.07 -61.99 -14.98
C THR A 40 -46.71 -63.01 -14.03
N LEU A 41 -47.16 -62.56 -12.86
CA LEU A 41 -47.87 -63.43 -11.90
C LEU A 41 -49.36 -63.66 -12.22
N CYS A 42 -49.91 -62.88 -13.17
CA CYS A 42 -51.36 -63.05 -13.56
C CYS A 42 -51.61 -63.57 -14.98
N ALA A 43 -50.59 -63.92 -15.76
CA ALA A 43 -50.70 -64.07 -17.20
C ALA A 43 -50.58 -65.56 -17.71
N VAL A 44 -50.78 -66.61 -16.92
CA VAL A 44 -50.80 -67.97 -17.44
C VAL A 44 -52.12 -68.66 -17.03
N PRO A 45 -53.12 -68.73 -17.93
CA PRO A 45 -54.30 -69.53 -17.68
C PRO A 45 -53.98 -71.01 -18.02
N LEU A 46 -53.63 -71.79 -17.01
CA LEU A 46 -53.64 -73.25 -17.13
C LEU A 46 -54.99 -73.75 -16.71
N PRO A 47 -55.68 -74.55 -17.57
CA PRO A 47 -57.00 -75.09 -17.25
C PRO A 47 -56.87 -76.17 -16.14
N GLY A 48 -57.43 -75.88 -14.97
CA GLY A 48 -57.53 -76.85 -13.90
C GLY A 48 -56.84 -76.46 -12.55
N LEU A 49 -56.17 -75.31 -12.45
CA LEU A 49 -55.58 -74.82 -11.19
C LEU A 49 -56.25 -73.53 -10.73
N THR A 50 -56.82 -73.63 -9.54
CA THR A 50 -57.36 -72.46 -8.81
C THR A 50 -56.36 -71.34 -8.73
N ARG A 51 -56.80 -70.08 -9.01
CA ARG A 51 -56.04 -68.86 -8.95
C ARG A 51 -55.33 -68.71 -7.60
N ALA A 52 -54.12 -69.15 -7.54
CA ALA A 52 -53.22 -68.68 -6.46
C ALA A 52 -52.63 -67.30 -6.87
N CYS A 53 -53.41 -66.24 -6.69
CA CYS A 53 -52.87 -64.90 -6.64
C CYS A 53 -51.99 -64.83 -5.39
N GLY A 54 -50.70 -65.08 -5.56
CA GLY A 54 -49.75 -64.90 -4.49
C GLY A 54 -49.76 -63.43 -4.10
N ARG A 55 -50.11 -63.15 -2.85
CA ARG A 55 -49.95 -61.81 -2.24
C ARG A 55 -48.52 -61.46 -2.42
N ALA A 56 -48.25 -60.47 -3.28
CA ALA A 56 -46.90 -59.87 -3.38
C ALA A 56 -46.51 -59.47 -1.97
N SER A 57 -45.55 -60.19 -1.38
CA SER A 57 -45.09 -59.93 -0.03
C SER A 57 -44.52 -58.45 -0.04
N GLY A 58 -44.92 -57.63 0.93
CA GLY A 58 -44.55 -56.23 1.01
C GLY A 58 -43.02 -55.96 0.90
N THR A 59 -42.22 -57.04 1.01
CA THR A 59 -40.75 -57.03 0.81
C THR A 59 -40.36 -56.79 -0.64
N ALA A 60 -41.19 -57.06 -1.66
CA ALA A 60 -40.89 -56.83 -3.07
C ALA A 60 -40.82 -55.34 -3.42
N PHE A 61 -41.48 -54.47 -2.66
CA PHE A 61 -41.46 -53.03 -2.87
C PHE A 61 -40.40 -52.28 -1.99
N VAL A 62 -40.09 -52.87 -0.83
CA VAL A 62 -39.13 -52.20 0.14
C VAL A 62 -37.69 -52.27 -0.36
N LEU A 63 -37.28 -53.41 -0.95
CA LEU A 63 -35.89 -53.59 -1.42
C LEU A 63 -35.45 -52.57 -2.48
N PRO A 64 -36.23 -52.33 -3.55
CA PRO A 64 -35.87 -51.32 -4.57
C PRO A 64 -35.90 -49.88 -4.03
N LEU A 65 -36.82 -49.56 -3.14
CA LEU A 65 -36.88 -48.25 -2.50
C LEU A 65 -35.65 -47.98 -1.63
N VAL A 66 -35.20 -48.96 -0.86
CA VAL A 66 -33.99 -48.92 -0.06
C VAL A 66 -32.74 -48.77 -0.96
N ALA A 67 -32.68 -49.51 -2.07
CA ALA A 67 -31.58 -49.40 -3.03
C ALA A 67 -31.47 -47.98 -3.66
N VAL A 68 -32.62 -47.41 -4.07
CA VAL A 68 -32.65 -46.04 -4.60
C VAL A 68 -32.20 -45.02 -3.53
N LEU A 69 -32.66 -45.18 -2.29
CA LEU A 69 -32.24 -44.31 -1.18
C LEU A 69 -30.74 -44.39 -0.92
N ILE A 70 -30.16 -45.60 -0.90
CA ILE A 70 -28.72 -45.82 -0.71
C ILE A 70 -27.91 -45.15 -1.83
N VAL A 71 -28.32 -45.37 -3.10
CA VAL A 71 -27.63 -44.76 -4.26
C VAL A 71 -27.71 -43.22 -4.20
N THR A 72 -28.87 -42.68 -3.83
CA THR A 72 -29.05 -41.23 -3.70
C THR A 72 -28.18 -40.66 -2.58
N LEU A 73 -28.15 -41.29 -1.41
CA LEU A 73 -27.29 -40.87 -0.30
C LEU A 73 -25.81 -41.00 -0.64
N ALA A 74 -25.41 -42.06 -1.34
CA ALA A 74 -24.04 -42.27 -1.77
C ALA A 74 -23.57 -41.18 -2.79
N THR A 75 -24.45 -40.81 -3.75
CA THR A 75 -24.16 -39.76 -4.72
C THR A 75 -24.07 -38.37 -4.07
N LEU A 76 -24.99 -38.05 -3.14
CA LEU A 76 -24.92 -36.81 -2.37
C LEU A 76 -23.65 -36.74 -1.51
N ALA A 77 -23.27 -37.82 -0.85
CA ALA A 77 -22.04 -37.91 -0.08
C ALA A 77 -20.79 -37.74 -0.97
N ALA A 78 -20.78 -38.39 -2.15
CA ALA A 78 -19.66 -38.21 -3.11
C ALA A 78 -19.55 -36.81 -3.64
N LEU A 79 -20.66 -36.12 -3.95
CA LEU A 79 -20.69 -34.72 -4.37
C LEU A 79 -20.23 -33.81 -3.25
N TRP A 80 -20.68 -34.00 -2.01
CA TRP A 80 -20.26 -33.22 -0.84
C TRP A 80 -18.77 -33.40 -0.58
N PHE A 81 -18.27 -34.63 -0.63
CA PHE A 81 -16.84 -34.92 -0.42
C PHE A 81 -15.98 -34.33 -1.54
N GLY A 82 -16.46 -34.41 -2.80
CA GLY A 82 -15.82 -33.81 -3.96
C GLY A 82 -15.73 -32.30 -3.88
N ALA A 83 -16.83 -31.64 -3.47
CA ALA A 83 -16.85 -30.19 -3.24
C ALA A 83 -15.90 -29.77 -2.10
N ALA A 84 -15.95 -30.50 -0.98
CA ALA A 84 -15.03 -30.26 0.14
C ALA A 84 -13.56 -30.46 -0.25
N TRP A 85 -13.26 -31.47 -1.06
CA TRP A 85 -11.90 -31.70 -1.58
C TRP A 85 -11.45 -30.62 -2.56
N CYS A 86 -12.35 -30.11 -3.40
CA CYS A 86 -12.09 -29.01 -4.32
C CYS A 86 -11.79 -27.70 -3.56
N MET A 87 -12.47 -27.46 -2.42
CA MET A 87 -12.31 -26.23 -1.60
C MET A 87 -11.10 -26.26 -0.64
N ARG A 88 -10.49 -27.42 -0.41
CA ARG A 88 -9.31 -27.55 0.48
C ARG A 88 -8.17 -26.59 0.16
N PRO A 89 -7.73 -26.42 -1.11
CA PRO A 89 -6.64 -25.52 -1.42
C PRO A 89 -6.99 -24.04 -1.18
N VAL A 90 -8.25 -23.65 -1.35
CA VAL A 90 -8.72 -22.29 -1.05
C VAL A 90 -8.71 -22.04 0.46
N LYS A 91 -9.18 -23.01 1.26
CA LYS A 91 -9.12 -22.93 2.74
C LYS A 91 -7.67 -22.84 3.24
N ALA A 92 -6.76 -23.60 2.64
CA ALA A 92 -5.33 -23.56 2.98
C ALA A 92 -4.65 -22.23 2.67
N LEU A 93 -5.20 -21.42 1.75
CA LEU A 93 -4.77 -20.05 1.50
C LEU A 93 -5.41 -19.05 2.48
N ALA A 94 -6.67 -19.27 2.85
CA ALA A 94 -7.42 -18.35 3.72
C ALA A 94 -6.99 -18.44 5.20
N GLU A 95 -6.64 -19.62 5.68
CA GLU A 95 -6.30 -19.86 7.09
C GLU A 95 -5.07 -19.05 7.56
N PRO A 96 -3.93 -19.02 6.84
CA PRO A 96 -2.79 -18.17 7.23
C PRO A 96 -3.12 -16.68 7.19
N ILE A 97 -3.95 -16.24 6.23
CA ILE A 97 -4.31 -14.82 6.07
C ILE A 97 -5.10 -14.32 7.28
N GLY A 98 -5.98 -15.15 7.85
CA GLY A 98 -6.77 -14.80 9.04
C GLY A 98 -5.95 -14.56 10.32
N HIS A 99 -4.72 -15.06 10.37
CA HIS A 99 -3.79 -14.90 11.50
C HIS A 99 -2.70 -13.85 11.24
N LEU A 100 -2.76 -13.15 10.10
CA LEU A 100 -1.80 -12.09 9.78
C LEU A 100 -2.11 -10.86 10.62
N GLY A 101 -1.18 -10.52 11.50
CA GLY A 101 -1.18 -9.30 12.30
C GLY A 101 0.07 -8.47 12.02
N PRO A 102 0.19 -7.27 12.60
CA PRO A 102 1.34 -6.37 12.41
C PRO A 102 2.69 -7.03 12.72
N GLN A 103 2.69 -8.10 13.52
CA GLN A 103 3.91 -8.82 13.93
C GLN A 103 4.34 -9.89 12.91
N ASN A 104 3.44 -10.33 12.01
CA ASN A 104 3.65 -11.44 11.09
C ASN A 104 3.56 -11.04 9.61
N LEU A 105 3.74 -9.75 9.30
CA LEU A 105 3.68 -9.23 7.92
C LEU A 105 4.75 -9.83 6.98
N GLY A 106 5.79 -10.44 7.54
CA GLY A 106 6.83 -11.16 6.80
C GLY A 106 6.42 -12.56 6.28
N TYR A 107 5.23 -13.06 6.63
CA TYR A 107 4.74 -14.35 6.14
C TYR A 107 4.52 -14.30 4.63
N ARG A 108 4.89 -15.39 3.94
CA ARG A 108 4.70 -15.56 2.49
C ARG A 108 4.05 -16.90 2.23
N ILE A 109 3.05 -16.91 1.37
CA ILE A 109 2.28 -18.11 1.01
C ILE A 109 3.13 -19.07 0.18
N ARG A 110 4.10 -18.57 -0.59
CA ARG A 110 4.99 -19.33 -1.47
C ARG A 110 4.24 -20.31 -2.37
N PRO A 111 3.70 -19.85 -3.48
CA PRO A 111 2.87 -20.65 -4.37
C PRO A 111 3.62 -21.87 -4.87
N LYS A 112 2.96 -23.05 -4.82
CA LYS A 112 3.45 -24.28 -5.43
C LYS A 112 2.67 -24.53 -6.72
N GLY A 113 3.32 -24.35 -7.85
CA GLY A 113 2.71 -24.60 -9.17
C GLY A 113 2.61 -23.36 -10.05
N SER A 114 1.94 -23.51 -11.18
CA SER A 114 1.73 -22.46 -12.19
C SER A 114 0.26 -22.27 -12.56
N ASP A 115 -0.64 -22.65 -11.65
CA ASP A 115 -2.08 -22.56 -11.83
C ASP A 115 -2.67 -21.23 -11.35
N GLU A 116 -3.97 -21.06 -11.47
CA GLU A 116 -4.71 -19.87 -11.07
C GLU A 116 -4.50 -19.53 -9.58
N LEU A 117 -4.38 -20.55 -8.72
CA LEU A 117 -4.12 -20.38 -7.28
C LEU A 117 -2.70 -19.86 -7.03
N ALA A 118 -1.72 -20.28 -7.83
CA ALA A 118 -0.37 -19.75 -7.75
C ALA A 118 -0.32 -18.28 -8.15
N THR A 119 -1.13 -17.86 -9.11
CA THR A 119 -1.26 -16.45 -9.52
C THR A 119 -1.89 -15.62 -8.41
N LEU A 120 -2.98 -16.12 -7.78
CA LEU A 120 -3.59 -15.46 -6.63
C LEU A 120 -2.61 -15.34 -5.44
N SER A 121 -1.87 -16.43 -5.15
CA SER A 121 -0.88 -16.42 -4.06
C SER A 121 0.21 -15.38 -4.28
N ARG A 122 0.70 -15.22 -5.53
CA ARG A 122 1.69 -14.18 -5.87
C ARG A 122 1.12 -12.78 -5.67
N ALA A 123 -0.10 -12.52 -6.12
CA ALA A 123 -0.75 -11.22 -5.94
C ALA A 123 -0.92 -10.88 -4.44
N ILE A 124 -1.26 -11.89 -3.61
CA ILE A 124 -1.35 -11.73 -2.16
C ILE A 124 0.04 -11.45 -1.56
N ASP A 125 1.08 -12.21 -1.95
CA ASP A 125 2.44 -11.99 -1.47
C ASP A 125 2.97 -10.59 -1.84
N GLU A 126 2.70 -10.09 -3.06
CA GLU A 126 3.02 -8.73 -3.50
C GLU A 126 2.26 -7.65 -2.70
N MET A 127 0.98 -7.90 -2.41
CA MET A 127 0.20 -7.01 -1.54
C MET A 127 0.78 -6.98 -0.12
N MET A 128 1.11 -8.16 0.44
CA MET A 128 1.71 -8.27 1.77
C MET A 128 3.08 -7.59 1.85
N GLU A 129 3.88 -7.65 0.80
CA GLU A 129 5.15 -6.94 0.72
C GLU A 129 4.96 -5.43 0.77
N ARG A 130 4.00 -4.90 0.01
CA ARG A 130 3.64 -3.46 0.06
C ARG A 130 3.15 -3.03 1.43
N VAL A 131 2.26 -3.81 2.06
CA VAL A 131 1.75 -3.53 3.41
C VAL A 131 2.88 -3.59 4.44
N SER A 132 3.76 -4.60 4.37
CA SER A 132 4.92 -4.74 5.26
C SER A 132 5.87 -3.56 5.14
N ALA A 133 6.23 -3.18 3.91
CA ALA A 133 7.10 -2.03 3.65
C ALA A 133 6.50 -0.71 4.16
N GLY A 134 5.19 -0.51 3.97
CA GLY A 134 4.46 0.64 4.50
C GLY A 134 4.47 0.68 6.04
N TYR A 135 4.17 -0.45 6.69
CA TYR A 135 4.17 -0.55 8.15
C TYR A 135 5.56 -0.31 8.76
N GLU A 136 6.61 -0.91 8.17
CA GLU A 136 7.98 -0.66 8.60
C GLU A 136 8.41 0.80 8.39
N GLY A 137 7.97 1.42 7.28
CA GLY A 137 8.15 2.85 7.02
C GLY A 137 7.52 3.70 8.11
N GLN A 138 6.26 3.43 8.44
CA GLN A 138 5.51 4.15 9.50
C GLN A 138 6.15 3.96 10.88
N ARG A 139 6.58 2.74 11.21
CA ARG A 139 7.26 2.46 12.48
C ARG A 139 8.59 3.21 12.59
N ARG A 140 9.40 3.23 11.53
CA ARG A 140 10.65 3.99 11.47
C ARG A 140 10.38 5.50 11.58
N PHE A 141 9.37 5.99 10.89
CA PHE A 141 8.95 7.39 10.98
C PHE A 141 8.59 7.79 12.41
N ALA A 142 7.73 7.04 13.10
CA ALA A 142 7.32 7.31 14.48
C ALA A 142 8.52 7.27 15.46
N ALA A 143 9.42 6.29 15.30
CA ALA A 143 10.63 6.19 16.11
C ALA A 143 11.56 7.40 15.90
N ASN A 144 11.82 7.77 14.63
CA ASN A 144 12.68 8.90 14.30
C ASN A 144 12.06 10.23 14.76
N ALA A 145 10.75 10.44 14.56
CA ALA A 145 10.04 11.62 15.07
C ALA A 145 10.19 11.77 16.57
N SER A 146 10.02 10.65 17.32
CA SER A 146 10.20 10.65 18.78
C SER A 146 11.62 11.00 19.21
N HIS A 147 12.62 10.53 18.48
CA HIS A 147 14.05 10.86 18.75
C HIS A 147 14.36 12.33 18.41
N GLU A 148 13.90 12.82 17.26
CA GLU A 148 14.14 14.20 16.81
C GLU A 148 13.39 15.24 17.66
N LEU A 149 12.27 14.87 18.28
CA LEU A 149 11.56 15.72 19.26
C LEU A 149 12.21 15.69 20.65
N ARG A 150 12.72 14.54 21.10
CA ARG A 150 13.30 14.39 22.43
C ARG A 150 14.56 15.21 22.61
N THR A 151 15.41 15.24 21.58
CA THR A 151 16.72 15.93 21.65
C THR A 151 16.59 17.43 21.95
N PRO A 152 15.81 18.24 21.18
CA PRO A 152 15.67 19.65 21.47
C PRO A 152 14.94 19.93 22.78
N LEU A 153 13.97 19.10 23.17
CA LEU A 153 13.31 19.21 24.47
C LEU A 153 14.29 19.00 25.63
N ALA A 154 15.22 18.05 25.51
CA ALA A 154 16.28 17.86 26.51
C ALA A 154 17.23 19.06 26.56
N VAL A 155 17.59 19.63 25.41
CA VAL A 155 18.41 20.86 25.35
C VAL A 155 17.68 22.04 26.00
N GLN A 156 16.41 22.28 25.66
CA GLN A 156 15.60 23.33 26.31
C GLN A 156 15.55 23.16 27.81
N ARG A 157 15.28 21.94 28.30
CA ARG A 157 15.26 21.65 29.72
C ARG A 157 16.60 21.99 30.38
N THR A 158 17.71 21.57 29.80
CA THR A 158 19.05 21.86 30.33
C THR A 158 19.34 23.36 30.37
N LEU A 159 18.98 24.10 29.31
CA LEU A 159 19.14 25.55 29.27
C LEU A 159 18.34 26.24 30.38
N ILE A 160 17.11 25.81 30.62
CA ILE A 160 16.24 26.32 31.70
C ILE A 160 16.84 25.98 33.06
N GLU A 161 17.24 24.73 33.31
CA GLU A 161 17.84 24.30 34.57
C GLU A 161 19.12 25.08 34.89
N VAL A 162 19.99 25.31 33.90
CA VAL A 162 21.20 26.11 34.04
C VAL A 162 20.87 27.57 34.32
N GLY A 163 19.89 28.13 33.60
CA GLY A 163 19.44 29.52 33.80
C GLY A 163 18.85 29.77 35.18
N MET A 164 18.15 28.76 35.76
CA MET A 164 17.59 28.87 37.08
C MET A 164 18.56 28.57 38.23
N ALA A 165 19.65 27.84 37.98
CA ALA A 165 20.62 27.43 38.98
C ALA A 165 21.64 28.49 39.34
N ARG A 166 21.78 29.57 38.53
CA ARG A 166 22.80 30.62 38.72
C ARG A 166 22.21 32.01 38.48
N SER A 167 22.76 33.02 39.17
CA SER A 167 22.54 34.42 38.82
C SER A 167 23.30 34.71 37.53
N LEU A 168 22.59 34.90 36.43
CA LEU A 168 23.16 35.21 35.10
C LEU A 168 23.40 36.72 34.97
N THR A 169 24.45 37.11 34.25
CA THR A 169 24.59 38.45 33.75
C THR A 169 23.55 38.74 32.67
N ALA A 170 23.29 40.02 32.38
CA ALA A 170 22.37 40.42 31.31
C ALA A 170 22.77 39.81 29.95
N GLU A 171 24.06 39.80 29.63
CA GLU A 171 24.61 39.22 28.40
C GLU A 171 24.40 37.68 28.33
N GLN A 172 24.62 36.99 29.45
CA GLN A 172 24.36 35.53 29.55
C GLN A 172 22.87 35.19 29.42
N LEU A 173 21.98 36.03 29.97
CA LEU A 173 20.55 35.88 29.87
C LEU A 173 20.08 36.07 28.43
N GLU A 174 20.63 37.09 27.70
CA GLU A 174 20.31 37.31 26.29
C GLU A 174 20.74 36.14 25.43
N LEU A 175 21.96 35.63 25.62
CA LEU A 175 22.45 34.44 24.92
C LEU A 175 21.58 33.21 25.16
N LEU A 176 21.22 32.95 26.41
CA LEU A 176 20.35 31.80 26.80
C LEU A 176 18.96 31.94 26.19
N THR A 177 18.39 33.14 26.23
CA THR A 177 17.06 33.39 25.62
C THR A 177 17.12 33.19 24.11
N GLY A 178 18.17 33.66 23.44
CA GLY A 178 18.39 33.44 22.01
C GLY A 178 18.46 31.95 21.66
N GLN A 179 19.21 31.14 22.43
CA GLN A 179 19.29 29.68 22.23
C GLN A 179 17.96 28.96 22.48
N LEU A 180 17.19 29.43 23.49
CA LEU A 180 15.86 28.87 23.74
C LEU A 180 14.89 29.15 22.59
N LEU A 181 14.87 30.38 22.07
CA LEU A 181 14.06 30.78 20.93
C LEU A 181 14.43 29.98 19.66
N GLU A 182 15.72 29.89 19.33
CA GLU A 182 16.21 29.13 18.19
C GLU A 182 15.79 27.64 18.29
N THR A 183 15.90 27.07 19.51
CA THR A 183 15.49 25.68 19.74
C THR A 183 13.98 25.51 19.58
N ASN A 184 13.19 26.49 20.03
CA ASN A 184 11.73 26.46 19.89
C ASN A 184 11.29 26.56 18.43
N GLU A 185 11.86 27.50 17.66
CA GLU A 185 11.59 27.63 16.23
C GLU A 185 11.94 26.36 15.45
N ARG A 186 13.02 25.68 15.86
CA ARG A 186 13.37 24.38 15.28
C ARG A 186 12.32 23.31 15.57
N ASN A 187 11.77 23.29 16.81
CA ASN A 187 10.70 22.37 17.20
C ASN A 187 9.42 22.64 16.41
N GLU A 188 9.03 23.90 16.27
CA GLU A 188 7.85 24.31 15.51
C GLU A 188 7.95 23.83 14.05
N ARG A 189 9.08 24.11 13.38
CA ARG A 189 9.33 23.62 12.01
C ARG A 189 9.26 22.10 11.89
N LEU A 190 9.72 21.37 12.92
CA LEU A 190 9.66 19.92 12.93
C LEU A 190 8.22 19.42 13.06
N ILE A 191 7.43 20.00 13.99
CA ILE A 191 6.01 19.67 14.19
C ILE A 191 5.20 19.98 12.93
N GLU A 192 5.39 21.16 12.34
CA GLU A 192 4.75 21.54 11.08
C GLU A 192 5.09 20.57 9.94
N GLY A 193 6.35 20.11 9.88
CA GLY A 193 6.78 19.11 8.91
C GLY A 193 6.06 17.77 9.08
N LEU A 194 5.89 17.33 10.33
CA LEU A 194 5.16 16.10 10.66
C LEU A 194 3.67 16.20 10.32
N LEU A 195 3.04 17.35 10.64
CA LEU A 195 1.64 17.62 10.31
C LEU A 195 1.41 17.60 8.80
N ALA A 196 2.31 18.25 8.02
CA ALA A 196 2.20 18.22 6.56
C ALA A 196 2.29 16.83 5.97
N LEU A 197 3.17 15.96 6.47
CA LEU A 197 3.26 14.58 6.02
C LEU A 197 1.95 13.83 6.31
N SER A 198 1.38 14.02 7.50
CA SER A 198 0.10 13.40 7.89
C SER A 198 -1.08 13.92 7.06
N GLU A 199 -1.13 15.21 6.74
CA GLU A 199 -2.19 15.79 5.89
C GLU A 199 -2.13 15.25 4.46
N CYS A 200 -0.94 15.12 3.89
CA CYS A 200 -0.75 14.56 2.54
C CYS A 200 -1.20 13.09 2.43
N GLU A 201 -1.07 12.29 3.50
CA GLU A 201 -1.55 10.90 3.52
C GLU A 201 -3.08 10.80 3.45
N GLN A 202 -3.81 11.84 3.90
CA GLN A 202 -5.27 11.90 3.83
C GLN A 202 -5.79 12.29 2.43
N GLY A 203 -4.89 12.68 1.51
CA GLY A 203 -5.23 13.17 0.17
C GLY A 203 -5.65 14.64 0.16
N LEU A 204 -5.88 15.18 -1.05
CA LEU A 204 -6.26 16.57 -1.23
C LEU A 204 -7.72 16.81 -0.81
N ARG A 205 -7.94 17.85 -0.02
CA ARG A 205 -9.30 18.32 0.37
C ARG A 205 -9.96 19.12 -0.75
N SER A 206 -9.15 19.75 -1.61
CA SER A 206 -9.63 20.59 -2.70
C SER A 206 -8.79 20.38 -3.96
N ARG A 207 -9.43 20.30 -5.12
CA ARG A 207 -8.78 20.16 -6.43
C ARG A 207 -9.21 21.34 -7.32
N ILE A 208 -8.59 22.50 -7.09
CA ILE A 208 -8.90 23.74 -7.81
C ILE A 208 -7.72 24.09 -8.73
N PRO A 209 -7.96 24.56 -9.97
CA PRO A 209 -6.90 25.06 -10.83
C PRO A 209 -6.15 26.24 -10.19
N GLN A 210 -4.83 26.13 -10.12
CA GLN A 210 -3.92 27.13 -9.53
C GLN A 210 -2.89 27.57 -10.55
N ARG A 211 -2.58 28.86 -10.60
CA ARG A 211 -1.46 29.41 -11.35
C ARG A 211 -0.17 29.09 -10.62
N PHE A 212 0.43 27.98 -11.02
CA PHE A 212 1.61 27.46 -10.34
C PHE A 212 2.85 28.35 -10.50
N ASP A 213 2.98 29.00 -11.65
CA ASP A 213 4.01 30.02 -11.92
C ASP A 213 3.92 31.21 -10.97
N GLU A 214 2.69 31.67 -10.64
CA GLU A 214 2.47 32.75 -9.68
C GLU A 214 2.82 32.30 -8.24
N ILE A 215 2.47 31.07 -7.87
CA ILE A 215 2.83 30.49 -6.57
C ILE A 215 4.36 30.45 -6.42
N VAL A 216 5.07 29.92 -7.41
CA VAL A 216 6.52 29.85 -7.40
C VAL A 216 7.14 31.24 -7.34
N GLY A 217 6.64 32.20 -8.13
CA GLY A 217 7.11 33.58 -8.14
C GLY A 217 6.97 34.24 -6.76
N ALA A 218 5.80 34.07 -6.11
CA ALA A 218 5.55 34.62 -4.78
C ALA A 218 6.51 34.05 -3.71
N VAL A 219 6.73 32.72 -3.73
CA VAL A 219 7.67 32.06 -2.82
C VAL A 219 9.10 32.59 -3.05
N LEU A 220 9.56 32.63 -4.30
CA LEU A 220 10.91 33.12 -4.61
C LEU A 220 11.13 34.57 -4.18
N ALA A 221 10.11 35.42 -4.30
CA ALA A 221 10.20 36.81 -3.83
C ALA A 221 10.42 36.87 -2.30
N GLY A 222 9.80 36.01 -1.52
CA GLY A 222 9.95 35.92 -0.07
C GLY A 222 11.34 35.41 0.38
N TYR A 223 12.06 34.69 -0.49
CA TYR A 223 13.37 34.10 -0.15
C TYR A 223 14.58 34.87 -0.71
N GLN A 224 14.40 36.00 -1.38
CA GLN A 224 15.49 36.80 -1.96
C GLN A 224 16.49 37.27 -0.92
N ASP A 225 16.02 37.74 0.23
CA ASP A 225 16.90 38.27 1.30
C ASP A 225 17.67 37.14 1.96
N SER A 226 16.99 35.99 2.29
CA SER A 226 17.64 34.81 2.84
C SER A 226 18.71 34.24 1.90
N ALA A 227 18.44 34.22 0.60
CA ALA A 227 19.42 33.78 -0.39
C ALA A 227 20.63 34.73 -0.44
N ARG A 228 20.39 36.07 -0.39
CA ARG A 228 21.46 37.09 -0.38
C ARG A 228 22.32 36.93 0.86
N GLU A 229 21.74 36.72 2.05
CA GLU A 229 22.47 36.47 3.29
C GLU A 229 23.32 35.21 3.22
N ALA A 230 22.81 34.17 2.60
CA ALA A 230 23.53 32.92 2.34
C ALA A 230 24.59 33.06 1.24
N GLY A 231 24.63 34.17 0.49
CA GLY A 231 25.50 34.39 -0.65
C GLY A 231 25.12 33.53 -1.86
N VAL A 232 23.83 33.29 -2.07
CA VAL A 232 23.26 32.48 -3.16
C VAL A 232 22.48 33.37 -4.10
N THR A 233 22.71 33.23 -5.42
CA THR A 233 21.93 33.91 -6.46
C THR A 233 20.72 33.04 -6.86
N ILE A 234 19.53 33.63 -6.88
CA ILE A 234 18.33 32.93 -7.39
C ILE A 234 18.09 33.36 -8.84
N ASP A 235 18.15 32.39 -9.75
CA ASP A 235 17.78 32.54 -11.16
C ASP A 235 16.46 31.85 -11.43
N SER A 236 15.47 32.55 -12.03
CA SER A 236 14.14 31.98 -12.23
C SER A 236 13.64 32.15 -13.68
N HIS A 237 13.07 31.07 -14.20
CA HIS A 237 12.40 31.02 -15.51
C HIS A 237 10.99 30.46 -15.33
N LEU A 238 9.99 31.35 -15.23
CA LEU A 238 8.63 31.02 -14.87
C LEU A 238 7.72 31.15 -16.10
N ALA A 239 7.47 30.04 -16.81
CA ALA A 239 6.47 29.99 -17.86
C ALA A 239 5.07 29.77 -17.26
N PRO A 240 4.00 30.34 -17.85
CA PRO A 240 2.63 30.14 -17.37
C PRO A 240 2.29 28.65 -17.26
N ARG A 241 1.86 28.22 -16.07
CA ARG A 241 1.51 26.82 -15.78
C ARG A 241 0.34 26.75 -14.82
N VAL A 242 -0.69 25.99 -15.18
CA VAL A 242 -1.82 25.66 -14.31
C VAL A 242 -1.65 24.23 -13.79
N VAL A 243 -1.88 24.06 -12.50
CA VAL A 243 -1.89 22.76 -11.80
C VAL A 243 -3.17 22.67 -10.98
N VAL A 244 -3.81 21.50 -10.97
CA VAL A 244 -5.01 21.25 -10.14
C VAL A 244 -4.57 20.76 -8.78
N GLY A 245 -4.94 21.50 -7.72
CA GLY A 245 -4.54 21.11 -6.37
C GLY A 245 -4.83 22.17 -5.30
N GLU A 246 -4.28 21.97 -4.12
CA GLU A 246 -4.37 22.88 -2.98
C GLU A 246 -3.22 23.88 -2.99
N ARG A 247 -3.54 25.17 -3.03
CA ARG A 247 -2.57 26.25 -3.05
C ARG A 247 -1.56 26.16 -1.91
N VAL A 248 -2.03 25.94 -0.68
CA VAL A 248 -1.18 25.88 0.52
C VAL A 248 -0.14 24.75 0.44
N LEU A 249 -0.55 23.57 -0.06
CA LEU A 249 0.36 22.44 -0.26
C LEU A 249 1.35 22.70 -1.39
N LEU A 250 0.91 23.32 -2.49
CA LEU A 250 1.79 23.69 -3.61
C LEU A 250 2.81 24.75 -3.19
N GLU A 251 2.41 25.77 -2.41
CA GLU A 251 3.33 26.74 -1.82
C GLU A 251 4.37 26.05 -0.92
N ARG A 252 3.93 25.11 -0.07
CA ARG A 252 4.80 24.35 0.83
C ARG A 252 5.77 23.44 0.08
N LEU A 253 5.36 22.84 -1.04
CA LEU A 253 6.25 22.10 -1.95
C LEU A 253 7.41 22.99 -2.40
N VAL A 254 7.09 24.19 -2.92
CA VAL A 254 8.09 25.13 -3.44
C VAL A 254 9.00 25.63 -2.33
N VAL A 255 8.44 26.00 -1.18
CA VAL A 255 9.20 26.42 0.01
C VAL A 255 10.24 25.37 0.41
N ASN A 256 9.82 24.09 0.54
CA ASN A 256 10.75 23.03 0.92
C ASN A 256 11.90 22.84 -0.08
N LEU A 257 11.63 22.99 -1.38
CA LEU A 257 12.67 22.86 -2.40
C LEU A 257 13.60 24.07 -2.43
N VAL A 258 13.07 25.29 -2.28
CA VAL A 258 13.84 26.54 -2.26
C VAL A 258 14.71 26.61 -1.01
N GLU A 259 14.16 26.35 0.17
CA GLU A 259 14.93 26.30 1.42
C GLU A 259 16.06 25.27 1.34
N ASN A 260 15.78 24.09 0.82
CA ASN A 260 16.80 23.07 0.59
C ASN A 260 17.89 23.57 -0.37
N GLY A 261 17.48 24.19 -1.47
CA GLY A 261 18.40 24.71 -2.48
C GLY A 261 19.29 25.84 -1.97
N ILE A 262 18.81 26.70 -1.07
CA ILE A 262 19.60 27.75 -0.41
C ILE A 262 20.52 27.15 0.65
N LYS A 263 19.97 26.31 1.53
CA LYS A 263 20.67 25.76 2.69
C LYS A 263 21.85 24.86 2.33
N TYR A 264 21.71 24.03 1.31
CA TYR A 264 22.76 23.10 0.86
C TYR A 264 23.60 23.66 -0.28
N ASN A 265 23.48 24.97 -0.52
CA ASN A 265 24.30 25.68 -1.49
C ASN A 265 25.71 25.97 -0.96
N ARG A 266 26.56 26.49 -1.82
CA ARG A 266 27.86 27.07 -1.46
C ARG A 266 27.76 28.57 -1.57
N ARG A 267 28.57 29.33 -0.82
CA ARG A 267 28.68 30.78 -0.99
C ARG A 267 29.18 31.10 -2.40
N GLY A 268 28.55 32.06 -3.06
CA GLY A 268 28.79 32.40 -4.47
C GLY A 268 28.15 31.39 -5.43
N GLY A 269 27.27 30.49 -4.95
CA GLY A 269 26.54 29.56 -5.78
C GLY A 269 25.22 30.13 -6.30
N SER A 270 24.50 29.30 -7.07
CA SER A 270 23.20 29.65 -7.64
C SER A 270 22.13 28.63 -7.32
N LEU A 271 20.88 29.09 -7.30
CA LEU A 271 19.64 28.30 -7.26
C LEU A 271 18.83 28.65 -8.50
N THR A 272 18.74 27.72 -9.44
CA THR A 272 17.96 27.91 -10.66
C THR A 272 16.61 27.23 -10.51
N VAL A 273 15.52 27.99 -10.69
CA VAL A 273 14.14 27.51 -10.58
C VAL A 273 13.43 27.72 -11.90
N THR A 274 12.97 26.63 -12.50
CA THR A 274 12.27 26.65 -13.79
C THR A 274 10.87 26.07 -13.64
N VAL A 275 9.87 26.82 -14.07
CA VAL A 275 8.48 26.36 -14.25
C VAL A 275 8.20 26.23 -15.73
N GLY A 276 7.66 25.07 -16.15
CA GLY A 276 7.44 24.81 -17.57
C GLY A 276 6.44 23.70 -17.85
N GLY A 277 6.55 23.10 -19.03
CA GLY A 277 5.67 22.02 -19.44
C GLY A 277 5.99 20.68 -18.76
N VAL A 278 7.17 20.13 -19.01
CA VAL A 278 7.66 18.85 -18.44
C VAL A 278 9.16 18.98 -18.22
N PRO A 279 9.61 18.94 -16.96
CA PRO A 279 8.85 18.88 -15.69
C PRO A 279 8.02 20.16 -15.42
N ALA A 280 7.02 20.07 -14.53
CA ALA A 280 6.23 21.22 -14.10
C ALA A 280 7.06 22.23 -13.28
N LEU A 281 7.99 21.72 -12.48
CA LEU A 281 8.97 22.48 -11.71
C LEU A 281 10.30 21.74 -11.74
N SER A 282 11.37 22.48 -12.02
CA SER A 282 12.76 22.02 -11.85
C SER A 282 13.50 22.99 -10.94
N VAL A 283 14.13 22.46 -9.91
CA VAL A 283 14.94 23.21 -8.94
C VAL A 283 16.36 22.65 -8.94
N VAL A 284 17.32 23.45 -9.33
CA VAL A 284 18.73 23.07 -9.42
C VAL A 284 19.56 23.99 -8.55
N ASN A 285 20.23 23.42 -7.58
CA ASN A 285 21.20 24.19 -6.77
C ASN A 285 22.64 23.74 -7.04
N THR A 286 23.57 24.68 -6.99
CA THR A 286 24.98 24.36 -6.83
C THR A 286 25.25 23.93 -5.40
N GLY A 287 26.31 23.17 -5.15
CA GLY A 287 26.61 22.72 -3.80
C GLY A 287 27.70 21.65 -3.76
N GLN A 288 27.75 20.91 -2.67
CA GLN A 288 28.65 19.77 -2.59
C GLN A 288 28.14 18.62 -3.50
N PRO A 289 29.06 17.82 -4.09
CA PRO A 289 28.66 16.66 -4.88
C PRO A 289 27.84 15.66 -4.06
N VAL A 290 26.69 15.26 -4.60
CA VAL A 290 25.81 14.27 -4.01
C VAL A 290 26.06 12.92 -4.71
N PRO A 291 26.44 11.84 -3.99
CA PRO A 291 26.60 10.52 -4.58
C PRO A 291 25.29 10.01 -5.18
N ALA A 292 25.33 9.45 -6.39
CA ALA A 292 24.13 8.99 -7.08
C ALA A 292 23.37 7.92 -6.29
N GLU A 293 24.09 7.03 -5.62
CA GLU A 293 23.53 5.99 -4.75
C GLU A 293 22.80 6.55 -3.51
N ALA A 294 23.12 7.76 -3.08
CA ALA A 294 22.49 8.39 -1.93
C ALA A 294 21.18 9.11 -2.28
N VAL A 295 20.99 9.47 -3.57
CA VAL A 295 19.88 10.34 -4.01
C VAL A 295 18.51 9.72 -3.71
N ALA A 296 18.33 8.42 -4.00
CA ALA A 296 17.05 7.72 -3.76
C ALA A 296 16.62 7.81 -2.29
N GLY A 297 17.59 7.77 -1.38
CA GLY A 297 17.33 7.85 0.05
C GLY A 297 17.04 9.26 0.58
N LEU A 298 17.31 10.33 -0.17
CA LEU A 298 17.08 11.71 0.29
C LEU A 298 15.59 12.05 0.47
N PHE A 299 14.70 11.28 -0.13
CA PHE A 299 13.26 11.42 0.02
C PHE A 299 12.68 10.65 1.21
N GLU A 300 13.51 9.89 1.93
CA GLU A 300 13.08 9.24 3.18
C GLU A 300 13.04 10.27 4.32
N PRO A 301 11.98 10.30 5.15
CA PRO A 301 11.92 11.19 6.30
C PRO A 301 13.12 11.01 7.23
N PHE A 302 13.64 12.14 7.77
CA PHE A 302 14.79 12.18 8.69
C PHE A 302 16.12 11.73 8.09
N ARG A 303 16.19 11.53 6.77
CA ARG A 303 17.43 11.13 6.12
C ARG A 303 18.27 12.34 5.73
N ARG A 304 19.58 12.26 6.04
CA ARG A 304 20.57 13.28 5.75
C ARG A 304 21.85 12.61 5.27
N LEU A 305 22.61 13.29 4.43
CA LEU A 305 23.96 12.83 4.07
C LEU A 305 24.84 12.77 5.31
N ALA A 306 25.73 11.78 5.37
CA ALA A 306 26.56 11.52 6.56
C ALA A 306 27.37 12.76 7.02
N ARG A 307 27.80 13.60 6.09
CA ARG A 307 28.57 14.83 6.35
C ARG A 307 27.75 15.94 7.01
N ASP A 308 26.43 15.97 6.81
CA ASP A 308 25.56 17.04 7.33
C ASP A 308 25.10 16.77 8.77
N ARG A 309 25.39 15.59 9.32
CA ARG A 309 24.97 15.21 10.67
C ARG A 309 25.66 15.98 11.77
N THR A 310 26.85 16.53 11.49
CA THR A 310 27.68 17.25 12.47
C THR A 310 27.43 18.76 12.47
N SER A 311 26.72 19.31 11.48
CA SER A 311 26.43 20.75 11.43
C SER A 311 25.22 21.09 12.31
N HIS A 312 25.41 21.99 13.30
CA HIS A 312 24.37 22.45 14.25
C HIS A 312 23.17 23.16 13.58
N GLY A 313 23.37 23.69 12.35
CA GLY A 313 22.30 24.34 11.55
C GLY A 313 21.49 23.41 10.64
N GLY A 314 21.67 22.09 10.73
CA GLY A 314 21.00 21.12 9.86
C GLY A 314 19.54 20.91 10.24
N GLY A 315 18.58 21.09 9.29
CA GLY A 315 17.17 20.79 9.49
C GLY A 315 16.91 19.31 9.76
N ALA A 316 15.69 18.96 10.16
CA ALA A 316 15.26 17.61 10.55
C ALA A 316 15.31 16.54 9.44
N GLY A 317 15.64 16.89 8.19
CA GLY A 317 15.65 15.96 7.06
C GLY A 317 14.24 15.61 6.58
N LEU A 318 13.28 16.52 6.75
CA LEU A 318 11.88 16.33 6.34
C LEU A 318 11.54 17.01 5.01
N GLY A 319 12.28 18.05 4.58
CA GLY A 319 11.89 18.89 3.44
C GLY A 319 11.64 18.13 2.13
N LEU A 320 12.57 17.25 1.71
CA LEU A 320 12.38 16.45 0.49
C LEU A 320 11.32 15.37 0.66
N ALA A 321 11.15 14.82 1.86
CA ALA A 321 10.07 13.88 2.15
C ALA A 321 8.69 14.56 2.05
N ILE A 322 8.56 15.78 2.58
CA ILE A 322 7.35 16.60 2.45
C ILE A 322 7.10 16.92 0.98
N ALA A 323 8.11 17.36 0.23
CA ALA A 323 7.99 17.64 -1.20
C ALA A 323 7.49 16.43 -1.98
N ARG A 324 7.99 15.22 -1.67
CA ARG A 324 7.52 13.97 -2.26
C ARG A 324 6.07 13.66 -1.91
N SER A 325 5.68 13.76 -0.64
CA SER A 325 4.31 13.49 -0.20
C SER A 325 3.32 14.46 -0.84
N ILE A 326 3.64 15.76 -0.92
CA ILE A 326 2.79 16.75 -1.60
C ILE A 326 2.66 16.43 -3.08
N THR A 327 3.76 16.10 -3.75
CA THR A 327 3.74 15.75 -5.18
C THR A 327 2.87 14.52 -5.43
N GLN A 328 2.98 13.49 -4.60
CA GLN A 328 2.17 12.27 -4.68
C GLN A 328 0.68 12.54 -4.40
N ALA A 329 0.36 13.41 -3.43
CA ALA A 329 -1.03 13.81 -3.16
C ALA A 329 -1.68 14.54 -4.36
N HIS A 330 -0.86 15.17 -5.22
CA HIS A 330 -1.27 15.81 -6.48
C HIS A 330 -1.16 14.87 -7.69
N ASP A 331 -1.10 13.55 -7.49
CA ASP A 331 -0.95 12.53 -8.53
C ASP A 331 0.31 12.72 -9.40
N GLY A 332 1.33 13.36 -8.84
CA GLY A 332 2.59 13.69 -9.50
C GLY A 332 3.74 12.73 -9.15
N ILE A 333 4.87 12.97 -9.79
CA ILE A 333 6.12 12.24 -9.57
C ILE A 333 7.24 13.25 -9.32
N ILE A 334 8.03 13.03 -8.27
CA ILE A 334 9.25 13.79 -7.98
C ILE A 334 10.46 12.90 -8.17
N ALA A 335 11.48 13.43 -8.83
CA ALA A 335 12.75 12.77 -9.04
C ALA A 335 13.90 13.72 -8.69
N ALA A 336 15.02 13.16 -8.27
CA ALA A 336 16.24 13.95 -8.07
C ALA A 336 17.42 13.26 -8.76
N ARG A 337 18.41 14.08 -9.12
CA ARG A 337 19.69 13.63 -9.66
C ARG A 337 20.80 14.58 -9.24
N PRO A 338 22.05 14.12 -9.16
CA PRO A 338 23.17 15.00 -8.93
C PRO A 338 23.23 16.10 -10.01
N ALA A 339 23.48 17.34 -9.62
CA ALA A 339 23.67 18.43 -10.56
C ALA A 339 25.11 18.40 -11.15
N GLU A 340 25.28 18.88 -12.37
CA GLU A 340 26.54 18.82 -13.14
C GLU A 340 27.72 19.50 -12.41
N TYR A 341 27.46 20.61 -11.75
CA TYR A 341 28.47 21.39 -11.03
C TYR A 341 28.43 21.17 -9.50
N GLY A 342 27.99 20.01 -9.06
CA GLY A 342 27.69 19.68 -7.66
C GLY A 342 26.34 20.22 -7.21
N GLY A 343 25.86 19.72 -6.06
CA GLY A 343 24.50 19.98 -5.59
C GLY A 343 23.49 18.98 -6.13
N LEU A 344 22.22 19.38 -6.21
CA LEU A 344 21.09 18.51 -6.56
C LEU A 344 20.20 19.19 -7.60
N CYS A 345 19.70 18.41 -8.54
CA CYS A 345 18.60 18.78 -9.41
C CYS A 345 17.37 17.99 -8.97
N VAL A 346 16.27 18.69 -8.68
CA VAL A 346 14.99 18.10 -8.29
C VAL A 346 13.95 18.48 -9.34
N ASP A 347 13.37 17.48 -9.98
CA ASP A 347 12.36 17.62 -11.02
C ASP A 347 11.00 17.12 -10.48
N VAL A 348 9.98 17.97 -10.57
CA VAL A 348 8.60 17.70 -10.14
C VAL A 348 7.70 17.64 -11.35
N HIS A 349 7.05 16.50 -11.55
CA HIS A 349 6.08 16.27 -12.60
C HIS A 349 4.69 16.31 -11.99
N LEU A 350 3.85 17.25 -12.41
CA LEU A 350 2.46 17.36 -12.00
C LEU A 350 1.55 17.23 -13.21
N PRO A 351 0.40 16.56 -13.09
CA PRO A 351 -0.54 16.38 -14.18
C PRO A 351 -0.97 17.74 -14.79
N HIS A 352 -1.24 17.73 -16.09
CA HIS A 352 -1.93 18.85 -16.72
C HIS A 352 -3.42 18.79 -16.35
N PRO A 353 -4.07 19.95 -16.13
CA PRO A 353 -5.52 19.97 -16.07
C PRO A 353 -6.05 19.48 -17.44
N THR A 354 -6.83 18.41 -17.42
CA THR A 354 -7.58 17.89 -18.60
C THR A 354 -8.77 18.78 -18.88
#